data_c58d0e10032b1d4d7610b37419b6831a
#
_entry.id   c58d0e10032b1d4d7610b37419b6831a
#
_cell.length_a   1.000
_cell.length_b   1.000
_cell.length_c   1.000
_cell.angle_alpha   90.00
_cell.angle_beta   90.00
_cell.angle_gamma   90.00
#
_symmetry.space_group_name_H-M   'P 1'
#
loop_
_entity.id
_entity.type
_entity.pdbx_description
1 polymer ?
#
loop_
_entity_poly.entity_id
_entity_poly.type
_entity_poly.pdbx_seq_one_letter_code
_entity_poly.pdbx_strand_id
1 'polypeptide(L)' 'MTSTTHIAVEPRPNGRWAVQKNGTSRASSLHDTQSSAEQAARRQAKREKAELVVKGVDGRIQRRDSFGNDPTTRRG' A
#
# COMPACT_ATOMS: atom_id res chain seq x y z
N MET A 1 16.31 15.13 3.41
CA MET A 1 15.29 14.75 3.93
C MET A 1 14.50 13.82 3.19
N THR A 2 14.03 12.90 3.74
CA THR A 2 13.42 11.93 3.10
C THR A 2 11.99 12.03 3.23
N SER A 3 11.23 11.92 2.25
CA SER A 3 9.85 11.86 2.42
C SER A 3 9.46 10.45 2.35
N THR A 4 8.61 10.02 3.20
CA THR A 4 8.18 8.66 3.25
C THR A 4 6.93 8.52 2.41
N THR A 5 6.97 7.59 1.48
CA THR A 5 5.81 7.29 0.66
C THR A 5 5.10 6.09 1.25
N HIS A 6 3.79 6.20 1.41
CA HIS A 6 2.97 5.11 1.90
C HIS A 6 1.95 4.74 0.84
N ILE A 7 1.82 3.45 0.59
CA ILE A 7 0.80 2.94 -0.31
C ILE A 7 -0.16 2.14 0.56
N ALA A 8 -1.41 2.48 0.56
CA ALA A 8 -2.41 1.82 1.41
C ALA A 8 -3.45 1.10 0.59
N VAL A 9 -3.84 -0.09 1.05
CA VAL A 9 -4.98 -0.80 0.49
C VAL A 9 -6.13 -0.53 1.43
N GLU A 10 -7.21 0.06 0.94
CA GLU A 10 -8.32 0.50 1.76
C GLU A 10 -9.65 0.04 1.22
N PRO A 11 -10.59 -0.33 2.09
CA PRO A 11 -11.92 -0.68 1.63
C PRO A 11 -12.70 0.56 1.24
N ARG A 12 -13.56 0.43 0.26
CA ARG A 12 -14.44 1.50 -0.17
C ARG A 12 -15.88 1.15 0.15
N PRO A 13 -16.75 2.14 0.31
CA PRO A 13 -18.14 1.87 0.67
C PRO A 13 -18.89 0.98 -0.31
N ASN A 14 -18.49 1.00 -1.58
CA ASN A 14 -19.18 0.22 -2.59
C ASN A 14 -18.67 -1.21 -2.70
N GLY A 15 -17.92 -1.68 -1.72
CA GLY A 15 -17.40 -3.04 -1.76
C GLY A 15 -16.11 -3.21 -2.52
N ARG A 16 -15.58 -2.14 -3.06
CA ARG A 16 -14.32 -2.21 -3.78
C ARG A 16 -13.16 -1.88 -2.87
N TRP A 17 -11.97 -2.13 -3.37
CA TRP A 17 -10.75 -1.86 -2.62
C TRP A 17 -9.89 -0.91 -3.42
N ALA A 18 -9.35 0.09 -2.75
CA ALA A 18 -8.54 1.11 -3.41
C ALA A 18 -7.09 0.99 -3.00
N VAL A 19 -6.20 1.25 -3.94
CA VAL A 19 -4.79 1.41 -3.67
C VAL A 19 -4.55 2.91 -3.68
N GLN A 20 -4.17 3.44 -2.52
CA GLN A 20 -4.05 4.88 -2.35
C GLN A 20 -2.65 5.26 -1.93
N LYS A 21 -2.06 6.23 -2.58
CA LYS A 21 -0.75 6.72 -2.23
C LYS A 21 -0.95 7.98 -1.39
N ASN A 22 -0.16 8.13 -0.32
CA ASN A 22 -0.30 9.33 0.53
C ASN A 22 0.05 10.58 -0.28
N GLY A 23 -0.60 11.65 0.01
CA GLY A 23 -0.36 12.90 -0.68
C GLY A 23 -1.13 13.07 -1.98
N THR A 24 -1.92 12.08 -2.37
CA THR A 24 -2.73 12.18 -3.58
C THR A 24 -4.20 12.14 -3.20
N SER A 25 -5.04 12.78 -4.01
CA SER A 25 -6.46 12.76 -3.76
C SER A 25 -7.16 11.65 -4.51
N ARG A 26 -6.48 10.97 -5.42
CA ARG A 26 -7.10 9.90 -6.17
C ARG A 26 -6.44 8.60 -5.87
N ALA A 27 -7.21 7.52 -5.93
CA ALA A 27 -6.65 6.18 -5.81
C ALA A 27 -5.79 5.88 -7.03
N SER A 28 -4.70 5.14 -6.81
CA SER A 28 -3.86 4.70 -7.91
C SER A 28 -4.61 3.68 -8.74
N SER A 29 -5.41 2.83 -8.10
CA SER A 29 -6.22 1.84 -8.81
C SER A 29 -7.34 1.37 -7.91
N LEU A 30 -8.36 0.78 -8.49
CA LEU A 30 -9.49 0.22 -7.76
C LEU A 30 -9.62 -1.24 -8.15
N HIS A 31 -9.99 -2.05 -7.18
CA HIS A 31 -10.07 -3.50 -7.38
C HIS A 31 -11.31 -4.07 -6.72
N ASP A 32 -11.74 -5.23 -7.17
CA ASP A 32 -12.92 -5.86 -6.63
C ASP A 32 -12.62 -6.64 -5.36
N THR A 33 -11.38 -6.99 -5.11
CA THR A 33 -11.03 -7.77 -3.92
C THR A 33 -9.82 -7.18 -3.23
N GLN A 34 -9.70 -7.47 -1.94
CA GLN A 34 -8.54 -7.05 -1.18
C GLN A 34 -7.27 -7.67 -1.74
N SER A 35 -7.34 -8.93 -2.12
CA SER A 35 -6.16 -9.63 -2.63
C SER A 35 -5.63 -8.98 -3.90
N SER A 36 -6.51 -8.63 -4.81
CA SER A 36 -6.10 -7.98 -6.04
C SER A 36 -5.48 -6.62 -5.75
N ALA A 37 -6.10 -5.86 -4.86
CA ALA A 37 -5.58 -4.55 -4.48
C ALA A 37 -4.22 -4.69 -3.81
N GLU A 38 -4.07 -5.69 -2.96
CA GLU A 38 -2.82 -5.90 -2.27
C GLU A 38 -1.69 -6.22 -3.23
N GLN A 39 -1.96 -7.03 -4.24
CA GLN A 39 -0.94 -7.37 -5.23
C GLN A 39 -0.50 -6.14 -6.01
N ALA A 40 -1.44 -5.31 -6.42
CA ALA A 40 -1.12 -4.08 -7.14
C ALA A 40 -0.35 -3.11 -6.24
N ALA A 41 -0.78 -2.99 -4.99
CA ALA A 41 -0.13 -2.09 -4.05
C ALA A 41 1.30 -2.55 -3.74
N ARG A 42 1.50 -3.86 -3.65
CA ARG A 42 2.82 -4.40 -3.37
C ARG A 42 3.78 -4.11 -4.51
N ARG A 43 3.32 -4.26 -5.74
CA ARG A 43 4.16 -3.95 -6.89
C ARG A 43 4.50 -2.46 -6.92
N GLN A 44 3.53 -1.62 -6.63
CA GLN A 44 3.77 -0.18 -6.61
C GLN A 44 4.72 0.20 -5.48
N ALA A 45 4.53 -0.38 -4.29
CA ALA A 45 5.38 -0.09 -3.15
C ALA A 45 6.83 -0.50 -3.42
N LYS A 46 7.02 -1.64 -4.06
CA LYS A 46 8.37 -2.08 -4.40
C LYS A 46 9.02 -1.13 -5.40
N ARG A 47 8.25 -0.73 -6.42
CA ARG A 47 8.78 0.15 -7.45
C ARG A 47 9.13 1.51 -6.89
N GLU A 48 8.33 2.01 -5.97
CA GLU A 48 8.53 3.34 -5.42
C GLU A 48 9.28 3.34 -4.11
N LYS A 49 9.67 2.17 -3.63
CA LYS A 49 10.38 2.04 -2.36
C LYS A 49 9.56 2.66 -1.24
N ALA A 50 8.33 2.25 -1.14
CA ALA A 50 7.37 2.80 -0.20
C ALA A 50 7.01 1.81 0.87
N GLU A 51 6.29 2.28 1.88
CA GLU A 51 5.70 1.39 2.86
C GLU A 51 4.35 0.96 2.37
N LEU A 52 4.02 -0.30 2.59
CA LEU A 52 2.74 -0.85 2.23
C LEU A 52 1.92 -1.05 3.49
N VAL A 53 0.69 -0.56 3.49
CA VAL A 53 -0.23 -0.74 4.60
C VAL A 53 -1.48 -1.39 4.04
N VAL A 54 -1.88 -2.52 4.59
CA VAL A 54 -3.08 -3.21 4.12
C VAL A 54 -4.12 -3.14 5.21
N LYS A 55 -5.27 -2.54 4.92
CA LYS A 55 -6.36 -2.42 5.87
C LYS A 55 -7.42 -3.47 5.59
N GLY A 56 -8.11 -3.87 6.62
CA GLY A 56 -9.20 -4.83 6.48
C GLY A 56 -10.53 -4.13 6.23
N VAL A 57 -11.59 -4.92 6.21
CA VAL A 57 -12.94 -4.41 5.94
C VAL A 57 -13.36 -3.36 6.94
N ASP A 58 -12.88 -3.47 8.18
CA ASP A 58 -13.23 -2.53 9.22
C ASP A 58 -12.33 -1.29 9.21
N GLY A 59 -11.45 -1.17 8.25
CA GLY A 59 -10.54 -0.02 8.15
C GLY A 59 -9.32 -0.11 9.03
N ARG A 60 -9.17 -1.19 9.78
CA ARG A 60 -7.99 -1.32 10.64
C ARG A 60 -6.84 -1.93 9.88
N ILE A 61 -5.63 -1.57 10.27
CA ILE A 61 -4.45 -2.09 9.63
C ILE A 61 -4.26 -3.55 9.98
N GLN A 62 -4.18 -4.39 8.97
CA GLN A 62 -3.93 -5.81 9.13
C GLN A 62 -2.48 -6.17 8.92
N ARG A 63 -1.82 -5.47 8.01
CA ARG A 63 -0.43 -5.76 7.69
C ARG A 63 0.31 -4.52 7.27
N ARG A 64 1.60 -4.53 7.48
CA ARG A 64 2.48 -3.48 7.07
C ARG A 64 3.76 -4.08 6.57
N ASP A 65 4.24 -3.64 5.42
CA ASP A 65 5.51 -4.08 4.88
C ASP A 65 6.29 -2.85 4.44
N SER A 66 7.59 -2.89 4.57
CA SER A 66 8.41 -1.77 4.20
C SER A 66 9.33 -2.19 3.05
N PHE A 67 9.30 -1.45 1.96
CA PHE A 67 10.14 -1.74 0.82
C PHE A 67 11.16 -0.65 0.56
N GLY A 68 11.11 0.40 1.36
CA GLY A 68 11.94 1.55 1.09
C GLY A 68 13.19 1.62 1.87
N ASN A 69 13.33 0.94 2.96
CA ASN A 69 14.43 1.06 3.73
C ASN A 69 15.19 -0.09 3.71
N ASP A 70 15.80 -0.39 2.80
CA ASP A 70 16.51 -1.45 2.82
C ASP A 70 17.73 -1.33 3.29
N PRO A 71 18.06 -1.78 4.05
CA PRO A 71 19.23 -1.65 4.64
C PRO A 71 20.18 -2.40 4.01
N THR A 72 20.58 -2.22 3.64
CA THR A 72 21.49 -2.67 3.26
C THR A 72 22.05 -3.77 3.54
N THR A 73 21.72 -3.74 3.99
CA THR A 73 21.98 -4.44 4.36
C THR A 73 21.80 -5.41 4.47
N ARG A 74 21.67 -5.68 4.38
CA ARG A 74 21.39 -6.52 4.55
C ARG A 74 21.46 -7.37 4.38
N ARG A 75 21.56 -7.71 4.31
CA ARG A 75 21.53 -8.42 4.20
C ARG A 75 21.46 -9.01 4.06
N GLY A 76 21.54 -9.07 4.19
CA GLY A 76 21.59 -9.61 4.24
C GLY A 76 21.62 -10.11 4.02
#